data_477887cb3b3ca7bdf3e9d99873c8f326
#
_entry.id   477887cb3b3ca7bdf3e9d99873c8f326
#
_cell.length_a   1.000
_cell.length_b   1.000
_cell.length_c   1.000
_cell.angle_alpha   90.00
_cell.angle_beta   90.00
_cell.angle_gamma   90.00
#
_symmetry.space_group_name_H-M   'P 1'
#
loop_
_entity.id
_entity.type
_entity.pdbx_description
1 polymer ?
#
loop_
_entity_poly.entity_id
_entity_poly.type
_entity_poly.pdbx_seq_one_letter_code
_entity_poly.pdbx_strand_id
1 'polypeptide(L)' 'MTEHRAEMVANVWKVVAHEGDSVQAGDTLVILESMKMEIPVVSEVAGKVDKLPVHEGDVVQEGDLIAEVDTAGA' A
#
# COMPACT_ATOMS: atom_id res chain seq x y z
N MET A 1 -2.92 13.71 -4.76
CA MET A 1 -2.53 12.31 -4.58
C MET A 1 -2.19 12.02 -3.14
N THR A 2 -2.60 10.87 -2.67
CA THR A 2 -2.34 10.47 -1.30
C THR A 2 -1.30 9.37 -1.30
N GLU A 3 -0.18 9.62 -0.63
CA GLU A 3 0.90 8.65 -0.51
C GLU A 3 0.70 7.81 0.73
N HIS A 4 0.95 6.52 0.60
CA HIS A 4 0.96 5.59 1.71
C HIS A 4 2.38 5.05 1.83
N ARG A 5 3.02 5.32 2.97
CA ARG A 5 4.42 4.96 3.18
C ARG A 5 4.54 3.97 4.31
N ALA A 6 5.59 3.17 4.27
CA ALA A 6 5.89 2.24 5.35
C ALA A 6 6.24 3.02 6.61
N GLU A 7 5.74 2.56 7.74
CA GLU A 7 6.00 3.19 9.03
C GLU A 7 7.11 2.48 9.79
N MET A 8 7.56 1.34 9.27
CA MET A 8 8.60 0.54 9.89
C MET A 8 9.24 -0.37 8.85
N VAL A 9 10.38 -0.96 9.19
CA VAL A 9 11.01 -1.99 8.36
C VAL A 9 10.10 -3.23 8.37
N ALA A 10 9.79 -3.75 7.20
CA ALA A 10 8.91 -4.91 7.07
C ALA A 10 9.12 -5.60 5.73
N ASN A 11 8.58 -6.81 5.63
CA ASN A 11 8.53 -7.53 4.36
C ASN A 11 7.16 -7.36 3.72
N VAL A 12 7.12 -7.26 2.40
CA VAL A 12 5.85 -7.25 1.67
C VAL A 12 5.37 -8.69 1.56
N TRP A 13 4.33 -9.02 2.32
CA TRP A 13 3.80 -10.38 2.35
C TRP A 13 2.81 -10.62 1.21
N LYS A 14 1.91 -9.66 0.99
CA LYS A 14 0.95 -9.75 -0.10
C LYS A 14 0.69 -8.39 -0.71
N VAL A 15 0.52 -8.37 -2.04
CA VAL A 15 0.05 -7.20 -2.77
C VAL A 15 -1.40 -7.49 -3.15
N VAL A 16 -2.34 -6.78 -2.55
CA VAL A 16 -3.77 -7.01 -2.72
C VAL A 16 -4.33 -6.17 -3.86
N ALA A 17 -3.95 -4.91 -3.92
CA ALA A 17 -4.37 -4.01 -4.98
C ALA A 17 -3.28 -3.90 -6.04
N HIS A 18 -3.65 -3.41 -7.22
CA HIS A 18 -2.72 -3.23 -8.34
C HIS A 18 -2.91 -1.83 -8.93
N GLU A 19 -1.89 -1.37 -9.64
CA GLU A 19 -1.98 -0.08 -10.34
C GLU A 19 -3.16 -0.11 -11.30
N GLY A 20 -3.94 0.97 -11.26
CA GLY A 20 -5.14 1.07 -12.07
C GLY A 20 -6.41 0.64 -11.37
N ASP A 21 -6.32 -0.04 -10.22
CA ASP A 21 -7.51 -0.48 -9.49
C ASP A 21 -8.21 0.71 -8.84
N SER A 22 -9.54 0.64 -8.80
CA SER A 22 -10.35 1.58 -8.02
C SER A 22 -10.49 1.04 -6.61
N VAL A 23 -10.23 1.87 -5.62
CA VAL A 23 -10.30 1.48 -4.22
C VAL A 23 -11.18 2.44 -3.44
N GLN A 24 -11.70 1.95 -2.32
CA GLN A 24 -12.48 2.73 -1.38
C GLN A 24 -11.61 2.98 -0.14
N ALA A 25 -11.98 3.99 0.64
CA ALA A 25 -11.33 4.20 1.94
C ALA A 25 -11.53 2.94 2.80
N GLY A 26 -10.45 2.44 3.37
CA GLY A 26 -10.46 1.22 4.17
C GLY A 26 -10.09 -0.05 3.40
N ASP A 27 -10.00 0.02 2.08
CA ASP A 27 -9.57 -1.15 1.29
C ASP A 27 -8.09 -1.43 1.55
N THR A 28 -7.73 -2.71 1.66
CA THR A 28 -6.35 -3.11 1.85
C THR A 28 -5.61 -3.04 0.53
N LEU A 29 -4.47 -2.35 0.53
CA LEU A 29 -3.61 -2.22 -0.64
C LEU A 29 -2.52 -3.28 -0.64
N VAL A 30 -1.84 -3.41 0.48
CA VAL A 30 -0.69 -4.31 0.66
C VAL A 30 -0.74 -4.81 2.09
N ILE A 31 -0.26 -6.03 2.30
CA ILE A 31 -0.07 -6.55 3.66
C ILE A 31 1.42 -6.72 3.89
N LEU A 32 1.93 -6.05 4.91
CA LEU A 32 3.31 -6.16 5.34
C LEU A 32 3.40 -7.16 6.49
N GLU A 33 4.57 -7.77 6.65
CA GLU A 33 4.85 -8.65 7.78
C GLU A 33 6.08 -8.16 8.50
N SER A 34 5.96 -8.03 9.81
CA SER A 34 7.07 -7.64 10.67
C SER A 34 6.89 -8.35 12.00
N MET A 35 7.95 -9.01 12.46
CA MET A 35 7.96 -9.69 13.77
C MET A 35 6.79 -10.67 13.93
N LYS A 36 6.48 -11.41 12.86
CA LYS A 36 5.40 -12.40 12.81
C LYS A 36 4.01 -11.79 12.94
N MET A 37 3.90 -10.48 12.69
CA MET A 37 2.63 -9.78 12.68
C MET A 37 2.32 -9.34 11.27
N GLU A 38 1.05 -9.47 10.87
CA GLU A 38 0.57 -8.96 9.59
C GLU A 38 0.06 -7.55 9.79
N ILE A 39 0.55 -6.63 8.96
CA ILE A 39 0.22 -5.22 9.08
C ILE A 39 -0.40 -4.78 7.76
N PRO A 40 -1.72 -4.60 7.68
CA PRO A 40 -2.35 -4.15 6.44
C PRO A 40 -2.09 -2.66 6.23
N VAL A 41 -1.73 -2.33 4.99
CA VAL A 41 -1.67 -0.93 4.55
C VAL A 41 -2.98 -0.68 3.82
N VAL A 42 -3.84 0.13 4.41
CA VAL A 42 -5.16 0.40 3.85
C VAL A 42 -5.19 1.77 3.20
N SER A 43 -6.02 1.91 2.18
CA SER A 43 -6.22 3.21 1.56
C SER A 43 -7.01 4.11 2.51
N GLU A 44 -6.52 5.32 2.73
CA GLU A 44 -7.22 6.30 3.56
C GLU A 44 -8.29 7.05 2.78
N VAL A 45 -8.26 6.92 1.46
CA VAL A 45 -9.14 7.68 0.57
C VAL A 45 -9.69 6.78 -0.53
N ALA A 46 -10.83 7.17 -1.08
CA ALA A 46 -11.36 6.53 -2.28
C ALA A 46 -10.66 7.12 -3.49
N GLY A 47 -10.32 6.29 -4.46
CA GLY A 47 -9.65 6.77 -5.66
C GLY A 47 -9.10 5.63 -6.48
N LYS A 48 -8.14 5.95 -7.33
CA LYS A 48 -7.50 4.99 -8.22
C LYS A 48 -6.04 4.84 -7.83
N VAL A 49 -5.56 3.61 -7.77
CA VAL A 49 -4.16 3.34 -7.44
C VAL A 49 -3.30 3.80 -8.61
N ASP A 50 -2.52 4.86 -8.40
CA ASP A 50 -1.65 5.43 -9.41
C ASP A 50 -0.30 4.74 -9.45
N LYS A 51 0.29 4.49 -8.28
CA LYS A 51 1.57 3.80 -8.16
C LYS A 51 1.52 2.78 -7.03
N LEU A 52 2.12 1.65 -7.28
CA LEU A 52 2.30 0.61 -6.28
C LEU A 52 3.63 -0.08 -6.57
N PRO A 53 4.75 0.56 -6.18
CA PRO A 53 6.08 0.11 -6.61
C PRO A 53 6.60 -1.13 -5.90
N VAL A 54 5.91 -1.63 -4.89
CA VAL A 54 6.37 -2.78 -4.12
C VAL A 54 5.87 -4.08 -4.72
N HIS A 55 6.63 -5.15 -4.50
CA HIS A 55 6.29 -6.50 -4.95
C HIS A 55 6.37 -7.45 -3.77
N GLU A 56 5.65 -8.57 -3.89
CA GLU A 56 5.71 -9.60 -2.85
C GLU A 56 7.14 -10.08 -2.69
N GLY A 57 7.58 -10.17 -1.43
CA GLY A 57 8.93 -10.55 -1.11
C GLY A 57 9.89 -9.39 -0.91
N ASP A 58 9.50 -8.17 -1.28
CA ASP A 58 10.34 -7.00 -1.07
C ASP A 58 10.48 -6.68 0.41
N VAL A 59 11.62 -6.09 0.76
CA VAL A 59 11.84 -5.50 2.09
C VAL A 59 11.68 -4.00 1.95
N VAL A 60 10.85 -3.40 2.80
CA VAL A 60 10.66 -1.96 2.81
C VAL A 60 11.23 -1.38 4.10
N GLN A 61 11.68 -0.11 4.00
CA GLN A 61 12.23 0.65 5.12
C GLN A 61 11.20 1.70 5.52
N GLU A 62 11.35 2.22 6.72
CA GLU A 62 10.52 3.35 7.16
C GLU A 62 10.64 4.50 6.14
N GLY A 63 9.48 5.01 5.71
CA GLY A 63 9.43 6.10 4.74
C GLY A 63 9.36 5.66 3.28
N ASP A 64 9.56 4.37 2.99
CA ASP A 64 9.46 3.89 1.61
C ASP A 64 8.03 4.00 1.12
N LEU A 65 7.88 4.39 -0.15
CA LEU A 65 6.56 4.51 -0.75
C LEU A 65 5.97 3.12 -1.01
N ILE A 66 4.77 2.90 -0.47
CA ILE A 66 4.04 1.65 -0.68
C ILE A 66 3.06 1.82 -1.84
N ALA A 67 2.30 2.91 -1.84
CA ALA A 67 1.30 3.15 -2.87
C ALA A 67 0.93 4.62 -2.91
N GLU A 68 0.47 5.07 -4.09
CA GLU A 68 -0.14 6.38 -4.27
C GLU A 68 -1.53 6.19 -4.80
N VAL A 69 -2.50 6.86 -4.20
CA VAL A 69 -3.89 6.82 -4.64
C VAL A 69 -4.27 8.20 -5.15
N ASP A 70 -4.76 8.23 -6.38
CA ASP A 70 -5.20 9.46 -7.03
C ASP A 70 -6.69 9.65 -6.77
N THR A 71 -7.01 10.65 -5.95
CA THR A 71 -8.40 10.95 -5.59
C THR A 71 -9.13 11.74 -6.68
N ALA A 72 -8.40 12.34 -7.61
CA ALA A 72 -9.02 13.13 -8.67
C ALA A 72 -9.84 12.27 -9.62
N GLY A 73 -9.58 10.98 -9.67
CA GLY A 73 -10.34 10.04 -10.49
C GLY A 73 -11.51 9.38 -9.77
N ALA A 74 -11.78 9.77 -8.54
CA ALA A 74 -12.82 9.15 -7.72
C ALA A 74 -14.21 9.73 -8.03
#